data_d03fe20802c723cd343a151363ae7954
#
_entry.id   d03fe20802c723cd343a151363ae7954
#
_cell.length_a   1.000
_cell.length_b   1.000
_cell.length_c   1.000
_cell.angle_alpha   90.00
_cell.angle_beta   90.00
_cell.angle_gamma   90.00
#
_symmetry.space_group_name_H-M   'P 1'
#
loop_
_entity.id
_entity.type
_entity.pdbx_description
1 polymer ?
#
loop_
_entity_poly.entity_id
_entity_poly.type
_entity_poly.pdbx_seq_one_letter_code
_entity_poly.pdbx_strand_id
1 'polypeptide(L)'
;MVSGGIYSGRFEELGKLFNALRLRGYRVIAPRLEDGVIRLKEVMSFSEIPYGWEDVQAPGRYSVREGGRHFRHGPDAPKRILYPPRLELFRIKPDWSVEYPKERFPLTALFAIKPCDLASISVMDRVQGGVGDPYYLALRKKLIIIVENCVEPGETCFCSTMGTGPEARDGFDIAYTRLDDDLVVFRPGSDLGVELLSELDLEPATDEVLRKYYDALKRASLKARAPFELERLPDELELGLNSPVFKEVAERCFGCAGCNMVCPTCFCFDVIDEPELEGGAVRVRVWDGCFSYTYAEVAGGNFRKDLWARYRHWVLHKFAYWVRQFGVFGCVGCGRCITWCPAGIDLRETIKNVVEWVRSRGGS
;
A
#
# COMPACT_ATOMS: atom_id res chain seq x y z
N MET A 1 -28.26 -17.66 8.36
CA MET A 1 -27.08 -17.89 7.53
C MET A 1 -26.70 -16.56 6.90
N VAL A 2 -25.47 -16.11 7.17
CA VAL A 2 -24.90 -14.89 6.57
C VAL A 2 -24.78 -15.16 5.07
N SER A 3 -25.59 -14.49 4.26
CA SER A 3 -25.48 -14.47 2.80
C SER A 3 -24.62 -13.27 2.40
N GLY A 4 -24.29 -13.03 1.15
CA GLY A 4 -23.48 -11.91 0.67
C GLY A 4 -24.04 -10.50 0.95
N GLY A 5 -24.80 -10.30 2.06
CA GLY A 5 -25.43 -9.07 2.49
C GLY A 5 -24.49 -8.12 3.26
N ILE A 6 -25.04 -6.97 3.64
CA ILE A 6 -24.38 -5.99 4.52
C ILE A 6 -25.00 -6.14 5.92
N TYR A 7 -24.16 -6.22 6.93
CA TYR A 7 -24.53 -6.44 8.32
C TYR A 7 -24.07 -5.29 9.19
N SER A 8 -24.70 -5.12 10.33
CA SER A 8 -24.25 -4.18 11.36
C SER A 8 -24.10 -4.89 12.69
N GLY A 9 -23.15 -4.42 13.48
CA GLY A 9 -22.87 -4.92 14.81
C GLY A 9 -22.16 -3.86 15.63
N ARG A 10 -21.82 -4.23 16.86
CA ARG A 10 -21.12 -3.36 17.79
C ARG A 10 -19.60 -3.43 17.57
N PHE A 11 -18.88 -2.44 18.06
CA PHE A 11 -17.41 -2.38 17.97
C PHE A 11 -16.72 -3.61 18.59
N GLU A 12 -17.29 -4.18 19.65
CA GLU A 12 -16.75 -5.38 20.32
C GLU A 12 -16.67 -6.60 19.40
N GLU A 13 -17.51 -6.66 18.33
CA GLU A 13 -17.48 -7.76 17.36
C GLU A 13 -16.16 -7.80 16.56
N LEU A 14 -15.48 -6.68 16.40
CA LEU A 14 -14.13 -6.64 15.81
C LEU A 14 -13.12 -7.40 16.69
N GLY A 15 -13.25 -7.30 18.02
CA GLY A 15 -12.42 -8.05 18.96
C GLY A 15 -12.71 -9.55 18.92
N LYS A 16 -13.98 -9.94 18.75
CA LYS A 16 -14.36 -11.36 18.58
C LYS A 16 -13.79 -11.90 17.25
N LEU A 17 -13.91 -11.16 16.15
CA LEU A 17 -13.32 -11.51 14.86
C LEU A 17 -11.79 -11.68 14.95
N PHE A 18 -11.11 -10.76 15.62
CA PHE A 18 -9.67 -10.84 15.85
C PHE A 18 -9.29 -12.14 16.58
N ASN A 19 -10.01 -12.46 17.65
CA ASN A 19 -9.76 -13.67 18.42
C ASN A 19 -10.08 -14.95 17.62
N ALA A 20 -11.15 -14.96 16.82
CA ALA A 20 -11.50 -16.07 15.95
C ALA A 20 -10.38 -16.39 14.93
N LEU A 21 -9.72 -15.37 14.38
CA LEU A 21 -8.57 -15.54 13.50
C LEU A 21 -7.37 -16.17 14.23
N ARG A 22 -7.07 -15.68 15.44
CA ARG A 22 -5.97 -16.22 16.23
C ARG A 22 -6.21 -17.68 16.68
N LEU A 23 -7.42 -18.03 17.06
CA LEU A 23 -7.81 -19.39 17.43
C LEU A 23 -7.66 -20.37 16.24
N ARG A 24 -7.81 -19.88 15.01
CA ARG A 24 -7.56 -20.63 13.76
C ARG A 24 -6.08 -20.71 13.36
N GLY A 25 -5.18 -20.19 14.20
CA GLY A 25 -3.74 -20.26 13.98
C GLY A 25 -3.18 -19.18 13.05
N TYR A 26 -3.96 -18.15 12.70
CA TYR A 26 -3.41 -17.00 11.97
C TYR A 26 -2.54 -16.13 12.88
N ARG A 27 -1.36 -15.77 12.42
CA ARG A 27 -0.69 -14.59 12.96
C ARG A 27 -1.41 -13.36 12.41
N VAL A 28 -1.71 -12.41 13.26
CA VAL A 28 -2.43 -11.19 12.86
C VAL A 28 -1.44 -10.04 12.70
N ILE A 29 -1.37 -9.50 11.50
CA ILE A 29 -0.62 -8.28 11.18
C ILE A 29 -1.64 -7.15 11.10
N ALA A 30 -1.49 -6.15 11.96
CA ALA A 30 -2.42 -5.04 12.05
C ALA A 30 -1.68 -3.71 12.29
N PRO A 31 -2.36 -2.57 12.11
CA PRO A 31 -1.84 -1.29 12.57
C PRO A 31 -1.55 -1.32 14.07
N ARG A 32 -0.37 -0.83 14.45
CA ARG A 32 0.09 -0.69 15.84
C ARG A 32 0.84 0.63 15.98
N LEU A 33 0.60 1.34 17.07
CA LEU A 33 1.35 2.55 17.38
C LEU A 33 2.71 2.16 17.98
N GLU A 34 3.79 2.63 17.37
CA GLU A 34 5.17 2.40 17.79
C GLU A 34 5.99 3.65 17.51
N ASP A 35 6.65 4.19 18.52
CA ASP A 35 7.51 5.40 18.42
C ASP A 35 6.81 6.58 17.72
N GLY A 36 5.55 6.84 18.03
CA GLY A 36 4.76 7.94 17.43
C GLY A 36 4.34 7.71 15.98
N VAL A 37 4.43 6.48 15.47
CA VAL A 37 4.07 6.11 14.11
C VAL A 37 3.16 4.88 14.11
N ILE A 38 2.10 4.90 13.32
CA ILE A 38 1.25 3.73 13.10
C ILE A 38 1.92 2.83 12.05
N ARG A 39 2.36 1.64 12.47
CA ARG A 39 3.07 0.65 11.65
C ARG A 39 2.24 -0.60 11.46
N LEU A 40 2.51 -1.38 10.40
CA LEU A 40 1.99 -2.74 10.28
C LEU A 40 2.93 -3.70 11.02
N LYS A 41 2.42 -4.29 12.09
CA LYS A 41 3.16 -5.22 12.98
C LYS A 41 2.33 -6.45 13.31
N GLU A 42 2.99 -7.51 13.71
CA GLU A 42 2.31 -8.61 14.36
C GLU A 42 1.79 -8.15 15.72
N VAL A 43 0.50 -8.38 15.97
CA VAL A 43 -0.20 -8.02 17.19
C VAL A 43 -0.76 -9.26 17.86
N MET A 44 -0.65 -9.32 19.17
CA MET A 44 -1.06 -10.47 19.98
C MET A 44 -2.44 -10.26 20.60
N SER A 45 -2.88 -9.02 20.71
CA SER A 45 -4.16 -8.62 21.29
C SER A 45 -4.83 -7.55 20.42
N PHE A 46 -6.16 -7.57 20.37
CA PHE A 46 -6.97 -6.55 19.70
C PHE A 46 -6.73 -5.14 20.27
N SER A 47 -6.40 -5.03 21.56
CA SER A 47 -6.12 -3.76 22.24
C SER A 47 -4.81 -3.08 21.78
N GLU A 48 -3.94 -3.79 21.04
CA GLU A 48 -2.73 -3.18 20.48
C GLU A 48 -3.03 -2.36 19.20
N ILE A 49 -4.21 -2.55 18.59
CA ILE A 49 -4.63 -1.75 17.45
C ILE A 49 -5.01 -0.36 17.95
N PRO A 50 -4.50 0.74 17.35
CA PRO A 50 -4.60 2.08 17.89
C PRO A 50 -5.99 2.71 17.66
N TYR A 51 -7.06 1.99 18.00
CA TYR A 51 -8.39 2.57 18.07
C TYR A 51 -8.42 3.62 19.18
N GLY A 52 -8.99 4.78 18.90
CA GLY A 52 -8.89 5.94 19.80
C GLY A 52 -7.74 6.89 19.47
N TRP A 53 -6.92 6.57 18.45
CA TRP A 53 -5.88 7.44 17.91
C TRP A 53 -6.23 7.89 16.51
N GLU A 54 -5.71 9.03 16.09
CA GLU A 54 -5.72 9.46 14.71
C GLU A 54 -4.34 9.95 14.27
N ASP A 55 -4.05 9.84 13.00
CA ASP A 55 -2.87 10.42 12.38
C ASP A 55 -3.23 11.69 11.61
N VAL A 56 -2.32 12.66 11.63
CA VAL A 56 -2.39 13.90 10.85
C VAL A 56 -1.31 13.83 9.79
N GLN A 57 -1.71 13.99 8.53
CA GLN A 57 -0.84 13.88 7.37
C GLN A 57 -0.89 15.15 6.52
N ALA A 58 0.29 15.65 6.14
CA ALA A 58 0.46 16.72 5.17
C ALA A 58 1.78 16.47 4.40
N PRO A 59 2.06 17.17 3.29
CA PRO A 59 3.33 17.00 2.58
C PRO A 59 4.54 17.17 3.51
N GLY A 60 5.34 16.10 3.64
CA GLY A 60 6.52 16.05 4.51
C GLY A 60 6.23 16.05 6.02
N ARG A 61 5.00 15.76 6.42
CA ARG A 61 4.59 15.80 7.83
C ARG A 61 3.71 14.63 8.20
N TYR A 62 4.03 14.02 9.33
CA TYR A 62 3.24 12.97 9.95
C TYR A 62 3.26 13.15 11.47
N SER A 63 2.12 13.03 12.11
CA SER A 63 2.00 12.98 13.56
C SER A 63 0.77 12.15 13.95
N VAL A 64 0.72 11.73 15.21
CA VAL A 64 -0.44 11.04 15.79
C VAL A 64 -0.92 11.79 17.01
N ARG A 65 -2.22 11.71 17.29
CA ARG A 65 -2.83 12.27 18.50
C ARG A 65 -3.88 11.32 19.06
N GLU A 66 -4.03 11.33 20.36
CA GLU A 66 -5.06 10.58 21.08
C GLU A 66 -6.43 11.27 20.95
N GLY A 67 -7.50 10.52 21.15
CA GLY A 67 -8.89 10.99 21.09
C GLY A 67 -9.49 11.00 19.68
N GLY A 68 -8.74 10.49 18.67
CA GLY A 68 -9.26 10.36 17.31
C GLY A 68 -10.07 9.09 17.08
N ARG A 69 -11.03 9.15 16.17
CA ARG A 69 -11.84 7.97 15.78
C ARG A 69 -11.20 7.10 14.72
N HIS A 70 -10.50 7.71 13.77
CA HIS A 70 -10.03 7.04 12.57
C HIS A 70 -8.55 7.32 12.36
N PHE A 71 -7.79 6.26 12.28
CA PHE A 71 -6.43 6.32 11.78
C PHE A 71 -6.37 5.86 10.31
N ARG A 72 -5.37 6.33 9.60
CA ARG A 72 -5.06 5.85 8.25
C ARG A 72 -3.90 4.85 8.31
N HIS A 73 -2.90 5.06 7.53
CA HIS A 73 -1.71 4.21 7.48
C HIS A 73 -0.44 5.05 7.69
N GLY A 74 0.54 4.45 8.31
CA GLY A 74 1.89 5.01 8.39
C GLY A 74 2.73 4.66 7.15
N PRO A 75 4.05 4.53 7.30
CA PRO A 75 4.97 4.26 6.19
C PRO A 75 4.90 2.83 5.68
N ASP A 76 4.44 1.89 6.50
CA ASP A 76 4.39 0.48 6.14
C ASP A 76 3.17 0.16 5.27
N ALA A 77 3.31 -0.85 4.41
CA ALA A 77 2.27 -1.37 3.53
C ALA A 77 2.33 -2.90 3.50
N PRO A 78 1.28 -3.59 3.02
CA PRO A 78 1.28 -5.05 2.85
C PRO A 78 2.49 -5.59 2.07
N LYS A 79 3.06 -4.78 1.17
CA LYS A 79 4.30 -5.09 0.47
C LYS A 79 5.39 -5.57 1.44
N ARG A 80 5.52 -4.96 2.62
CA ARG A 80 6.56 -5.32 3.60
C ARG A 80 6.45 -6.77 4.09
N ILE A 81 5.24 -7.33 4.06
CA ILE A 81 4.94 -8.70 4.46
C ILE A 81 5.07 -9.65 3.27
N LEU A 82 4.44 -9.29 2.13
CA LEU A 82 4.36 -10.14 0.95
C LEU A 82 5.63 -10.12 0.09
N TYR A 83 6.39 -9.05 0.18
CA TYR A 83 7.62 -8.80 -0.54
C TYR A 83 8.63 -8.13 0.40
N PRO A 84 9.24 -8.91 1.32
CA PRO A 84 10.07 -8.33 2.39
C PRO A 84 11.27 -7.55 1.86
N PRO A 85 11.72 -6.51 2.61
CA PRO A 85 12.80 -5.62 2.17
C PRO A 85 14.15 -6.32 2.05
N ARG A 86 14.32 -7.45 2.73
CA ARG A 86 15.46 -8.35 2.59
C ARG A 86 14.96 -9.79 2.68
N LEU A 87 15.36 -10.60 1.71
CA LEU A 87 15.00 -12.01 1.61
C LEU A 87 16.23 -12.83 1.26
N GLU A 88 16.60 -13.80 2.10
CA GLU A 88 17.61 -14.78 1.78
C GLU A 88 17.06 -15.71 0.68
N LEU A 89 17.78 -15.81 -0.44
CA LEU A 89 17.40 -16.67 -1.56
C LEU A 89 18.04 -18.05 -1.41
N PHE A 90 19.31 -18.10 -1.09
CA PHE A 90 20.07 -19.29 -0.78
C PHE A 90 21.43 -18.96 -0.18
N ARG A 91 22.07 -19.97 0.38
CA ARG A 91 23.41 -19.89 0.98
C ARG A 91 24.38 -20.79 0.20
N ILE A 92 25.54 -20.28 -0.13
CA ILE A 92 26.67 -21.00 -0.68
C ILE A 92 27.60 -21.31 0.49
N LYS A 93 27.84 -22.59 0.75
CA LYS A 93 28.75 -23.03 1.84
C LYS A 93 30.21 -22.99 1.40
N PRO A 94 31.18 -23.09 2.34
CA PRO A 94 32.61 -23.14 2.01
C PRO A 94 33.01 -24.29 1.05
N ASP A 95 32.25 -25.39 1.07
CA ASP A 95 32.41 -26.52 0.16
C ASP A 95 31.69 -26.36 -1.19
N TRP A 96 31.19 -25.17 -1.47
CA TRP A 96 30.42 -24.82 -2.68
C TRP A 96 29.05 -25.48 -2.79
N SER A 97 28.61 -26.19 -1.78
CA SER A 97 27.23 -26.69 -1.75
C SER A 97 26.24 -25.57 -1.53
N VAL A 98 25.02 -25.73 -2.06
CA VAL A 98 23.95 -24.72 -1.95
C VAL A 98 22.90 -25.20 -0.98
N GLU A 99 22.55 -24.36 -0.03
CA GLU A 99 21.47 -24.58 0.92
C GLU A 99 20.36 -23.55 0.71
N TYR A 100 19.13 -24.04 0.55
CA TYR A 100 17.94 -23.18 0.47
C TYR A 100 17.33 -22.99 1.86
N PRO A 101 16.84 -21.79 2.20
CA PRO A 101 16.17 -21.53 3.46
C PRO A 101 14.97 -22.50 3.60
N LYS A 102 14.81 -23.06 4.79
CA LYS A 102 13.60 -23.82 5.15
C LYS A 102 12.48 -22.81 5.43
N GLU A 103 11.78 -22.41 4.39
CA GLU A 103 10.78 -21.39 4.50
C GLU A 103 9.54 -21.88 5.25
N ARG A 104 9.17 -21.09 6.24
CA ARG A 104 7.89 -21.20 6.91
C ARG A 104 7.03 -20.03 6.49
N PHE A 105 6.02 -20.33 5.68
CA PHE A 105 4.99 -19.35 5.32
C PHE A 105 3.79 -19.55 6.26
N PRO A 106 3.68 -18.80 7.37
CA PRO A 106 2.58 -18.98 8.32
C PRO A 106 1.27 -18.47 7.72
N LEU A 107 0.15 -19.03 8.16
CA LEU A 107 -1.16 -18.44 7.94
C LEU A 107 -1.13 -17.00 8.47
N THR A 108 -1.49 -16.05 7.66
CA THR A 108 -1.37 -14.63 7.99
C THR A 108 -2.68 -13.89 7.74
N ALA A 109 -3.18 -13.17 8.73
CA ALA A 109 -4.30 -12.24 8.58
C ALA A 109 -3.75 -10.82 8.51
N LEU A 110 -4.04 -10.10 7.43
CA LEU A 110 -3.91 -8.65 7.39
C LEU A 110 -5.21 -8.06 7.94
N PHE A 111 -5.14 -7.44 9.10
CA PHE A 111 -6.31 -6.92 9.81
C PHE A 111 -6.29 -5.39 9.83
N ALA A 112 -7.43 -4.75 9.58
CA ALA A 112 -7.58 -3.30 9.57
C ALA A 112 -6.70 -2.56 8.53
N ILE A 113 -6.29 -3.22 7.44
CA ILE A 113 -5.64 -2.53 6.33
C ILE A 113 -6.65 -1.66 5.58
N LYS A 114 -6.17 -0.66 4.85
CA LYS A 114 -7.06 0.25 4.12
C LYS A 114 -7.31 -0.20 2.67
N PRO A 115 -8.38 0.27 2.01
CA PRO A 115 -8.69 -0.11 0.62
C PRO A 115 -7.56 0.13 -0.38
N CYS A 116 -6.79 1.22 -0.22
CA CYS A 116 -5.60 1.46 -1.04
C CYS A 116 -4.47 0.43 -0.80
N ASP A 117 -4.37 -0.16 0.41
CA ASP A 117 -3.45 -1.26 0.69
C ASP A 117 -3.93 -2.55 0.02
N LEU A 118 -5.23 -2.85 0.09
CA LEU A 118 -5.84 -3.95 -0.66
C LEU A 118 -5.58 -3.82 -2.16
N ALA A 119 -5.87 -2.66 -2.73
CA ALA A 119 -5.62 -2.39 -4.16
C ALA A 119 -4.14 -2.55 -4.52
N SER A 120 -3.22 -2.21 -3.60
CA SER A 120 -1.79 -2.42 -3.83
C SER A 120 -1.42 -3.90 -3.92
N ILE A 121 -2.11 -4.77 -3.19
CA ILE A 121 -1.91 -6.23 -3.30
C ILE A 121 -2.33 -6.69 -4.70
N SER A 122 -3.49 -6.26 -5.20
CA SER A 122 -3.95 -6.60 -6.56
C SER A 122 -2.99 -6.12 -7.65
N VAL A 123 -2.38 -4.94 -7.47
CA VAL A 123 -1.33 -4.41 -8.35
C VAL A 123 -0.08 -5.28 -8.29
N MET A 124 0.35 -5.69 -7.09
CA MET A 124 1.51 -6.58 -6.91
C MET A 124 1.25 -7.99 -7.42
N ASP A 125 0.02 -8.50 -7.32
CA ASP A 125 -0.38 -9.79 -7.90
C ASP A 125 -0.14 -9.82 -9.42
N ARG A 126 -0.36 -8.71 -10.14
CA ARG A 126 -0.09 -8.60 -11.59
C ARG A 126 1.40 -8.70 -11.90
N VAL A 127 2.25 -8.11 -11.07
CA VAL A 127 3.71 -8.11 -11.29
C VAL A 127 4.31 -9.41 -10.80
N GLN A 128 4.19 -9.69 -9.52
CA GLN A 128 4.87 -10.84 -8.87
C GLN A 128 4.22 -12.17 -9.23
N GLY A 129 2.88 -12.17 -9.39
CA GLY A 129 2.15 -13.33 -9.89
C GLY A 129 2.45 -13.59 -11.37
N GLY A 130 2.56 -12.53 -12.17
CA GLY A 130 2.86 -12.61 -13.60
C GLY A 130 4.26 -13.18 -13.90
N VAL A 131 5.27 -12.83 -13.07
CA VAL A 131 6.63 -13.41 -13.20
C VAL A 131 6.80 -14.72 -12.43
N GLY A 132 5.80 -15.11 -11.63
CA GLY A 132 5.83 -16.37 -10.88
C GLY A 132 6.79 -16.38 -9.68
N ASP A 133 6.94 -15.22 -8.97
CA ASP A 133 7.78 -15.15 -7.76
C ASP A 133 7.30 -16.19 -6.72
N PRO A 134 8.08 -17.25 -6.41
CA PRO A 134 7.61 -18.34 -5.58
C PRO A 134 7.36 -17.93 -4.13
N TYR A 135 8.12 -16.97 -3.61
CA TYR A 135 8.02 -16.46 -2.24
C TYR A 135 6.74 -15.63 -2.08
N TYR A 136 6.51 -14.71 -3.02
CA TYR A 136 5.29 -13.92 -3.05
C TYR A 136 4.05 -14.81 -3.13
N LEU A 137 4.03 -15.75 -4.07
CA LEU A 137 2.89 -16.64 -4.29
C LEU A 137 2.63 -17.56 -3.08
N ALA A 138 3.67 -18.05 -2.41
CA ALA A 138 3.52 -18.90 -1.23
C ALA A 138 2.90 -18.13 -0.04
N LEU A 139 3.33 -16.90 0.20
CA LEU A 139 2.74 -16.00 1.21
C LEU A 139 1.31 -15.62 0.84
N ARG A 140 1.09 -15.25 -0.42
CA ARG A 140 -0.20 -14.79 -0.94
C ARG A 140 -1.31 -15.83 -0.78
N LYS A 141 -1.00 -17.10 -1.00
CA LYS A 141 -1.94 -18.24 -0.85
C LYS A 141 -2.43 -18.47 0.59
N LYS A 142 -1.69 -17.97 1.58
CA LYS A 142 -1.98 -18.18 3.01
C LYS A 142 -2.49 -16.92 3.70
N LEU A 143 -2.89 -15.94 2.90
CA LEU A 143 -3.31 -14.65 3.37
C LEU A 143 -4.84 -14.57 3.46
N ILE A 144 -5.34 -14.12 4.62
CA ILE A 144 -6.71 -13.61 4.79
C ILE A 144 -6.66 -12.10 4.95
N ILE A 145 -7.61 -11.39 4.36
CA ILE A 145 -7.58 -9.93 4.27
C ILE A 145 -8.86 -9.32 4.88
N ILE A 146 -8.69 -8.63 6.00
CA ILE A 146 -9.73 -7.89 6.71
C ILE A 146 -9.46 -6.39 6.51
N VAL A 147 -10.32 -5.74 5.74
CA VAL A 147 -10.16 -4.34 5.32
C VAL A 147 -11.05 -3.42 6.15
N GLU A 148 -10.49 -2.35 6.66
CA GLU A 148 -11.25 -1.23 7.21
C GLU A 148 -11.46 -0.17 6.13
N ASN A 149 -12.69 0.05 5.69
CA ASN A 149 -13.02 1.15 4.80
C ASN A 149 -12.66 2.50 5.41
N CYS A 150 -12.21 3.42 4.57
CA CYS A 150 -11.68 4.71 5.02
C CYS A 150 -12.77 5.79 4.93
N VAL A 151 -13.34 6.19 6.06
CA VAL A 151 -14.33 7.27 6.13
C VAL A 151 -13.71 8.65 6.32
N GLU A 152 -12.45 8.72 6.79
CA GLU A 152 -11.69 9.95 6.98
C GLU A 152 -10.29 9.83 6.31
N PRO A 153 -10.18 10.11 4.99
CA PRO A 153 -8.90 10.12 4.30
C PRO A 153 -8.01 11.28 4.75
N GLY A 154 -6.70 11.06 4.72
CA GLY A 154 -5.71 12.11 5.01
C GLY A 154 -5.60 13.14 3.88
N GLU A 155 -4.99 14.29 4.17
CA GLU A 155 -4.80 15.39 3.21
C GLU A 155 -3.99 14.96 1.96
N THR A 156 -3.06 14.03 2.13
CA THR A 156 -2.20 13.54 1.04
C THR A 156 -2.85 12.43 0.20
N CYS A 157 -4.00 11.88 0.64
CA CYS A 157 -4.69 10.80 -0.04
C CYS A 157 -5.38 11.27 -1.33
N PHE A 158 -5.35 10.41 -2.36
CA PHE A 158 -6.07 10.62 -3.62
C PHE A 158 -6.55 9.30 -4.25
N CYS A 159 -6.81 8.31 -3.39
CA CYS A 159 -7.24 6.96 -3.81
C CYS A 159 -8.56 6.96 -4.57
N SER A 160 -9.45 7.92 -4.32
CA SER A 160 -10.72 8.05 -5.06
C SER A 160 -10.48 8.38 -6.53
N THR A 161 -9.52 9.27 -6.84
CA THR A 161 -9.13 9.53 -8.23
C THR A 161 -8.57 8.27 -8.89
N MET A 162 -7.78 7.47 -8.16
CA MET A 162 -7.19 6.24 -8.68
C MET A 162 -8.18 5.06 -8.77
N GLY A 163 -9.41 5.18 -8.25
CA GLY A 163 -10.39 4.10 -8.19
C GLY A 163 -10.04 2.98 -7.20
N THR A 164 -9.17 3.24 -6.23
CA THR A 164 -8.59 2.26 -5.30
C THR A 164 -9.03 2.43 -3.85
N GLY A 165 -10.03 3.21 -3.61
CA GLY A 165 -10.62 3.53 -2.32
C GLY A 165 -11.56 4.75 -2.45
N PRO A 166 -12.14 5.19 -1.33
CA PRO A 166 -11.98 4.77 0.06
C PRO A 166 -12.74 3.52 0.49
N GLU A 167 -13.52 2.91 -0.38
CA GLU A 167 -14.26 1.66 -0.18
C GLU A 167 -13.52 0.50 -0.84
N ALA A 168 -13.42 -0.63 -0.13
CA ALA A 168 -12.97 -1.90 -0.69
C ALA A 168 -14.09 -2.49 -1.55
N ARG A 169 -13.79 -2.85 -2.80
CA ARG A 169 -14.80 -3.40 -3.73
C ARG A 169 -14.76 -4.91 -3.80
N ASP A 170 -13.60 -5.49 -3.97
CA ASP A 170 -13.34 -6.92 -4.13
C ASP A 170 -11.94 -7.30 -3.58
N GLY A 171 -11.62 -8.59 -3.59
CA GLY A 171 -10.29 -9.08 -3.22
C GLY A 171 -10.00 -9.14 -1.72
N PHE A 172 -11.01 -8.98 -0.86
CA PHE A 172 -10.93 -9.12 0.59
C PHE A 172 -11.78 -10.32 1.07
N ASP A 173 -11.53 -10.76 2.29
CA ASP A 173 -12.38 -11.75 2.95
C ASP A 173 -13.50 -11.09 3.75
N ILE A 174 -13.17 -10.02 4.48
CA ILE A 174 -14.14 -9.18 5.19
C ILE A 174 -13.75 -7.71 4.99
N ALA A 175 -14.72 -6.88 4.64
CA ALA A 175 -14.61 -5.43 4.74
C ALA A 175 -15.51 -4.94 5.87
N TYR A 176 -14.99 -4.02 6.70
CA TYR A 176 -15.80 -3.36 7.71
C TYR A 176 -15.64 -1.83 7.66
N THR A 177 -16.60 -1.14 8.24
CA THR A 177 -16.65 0.33 8.31
C THR A 177 -17.11 0.75 9.68
N ARG A 178 -16.28 1.45 10.42
CA ARG A 178 -16.68 2.08 11.68
C ARG A 178 -17.37 3.41 11.37
N LEU A 179 -18.65 3.51 11.70
CA LEU A 179 -19.45 4.72 11.46
C LEU A 179 -19.40 5.70 12.62
N ASP A 180 -19.37 5.15 13.83
CA ASP A 180 -19.17 5.89 15.07
C ASP A 180 -18.39 5.03 16.09
N ASP A 181 -18.48 5.37 17.37
CA ASP A 181 -17.69 4.70 18.40
C ASP A 181 -18.14 3.26 18.66
N ASP A 182 -19.39 2.90 18.38
CA ASP A 182 -19.95 1.58 18.62
C ASP A 182 -20.50 0.89 17.36
N LEU A 183 -20.95 1.64 16.36
CA LEU A 183 -21.59 1.08 15.17
C LEU A 183 -20.57 0.73 14.09
N VAL A 184 -20.53 -0.55 13.75
CA VAL A 184 -19.68 -1.11 12.68
C VAL A 184 -20.55 -1.81 11.64
N VAL A 185 -20.26 -1.55 10.37
CA VAL A 185 -20.87 -2.23 9.24
C VAL A 185 -19.90 -3.26 8.70
N PHE A 186 -20.35 -4.47 8.43
CA PHE A 186 -19.57 -5.60 7.95
C PHE A 186 -20.09 -6.09 6.59
N ARG A 187 -19.17 -6.47 5.72
CA ARG A 187 -19.46 -7.07 4.42
C ARG A 187 -18.51 -8.24 4.16
N PRO A 188 -19.03 -9.47 3.97
CA PRO A 188 -18.21 -10.60 3.55
C PRO A 188 -17.79 -10.45 2.09
N GLY A 189 -16.61 -10.93 1.74
CA GLY A 189 -16.07 -10.93 0.37
C GLY A 189 -15.62 -12.32 -0.10
N SER A 190 -15.62 -13.32 0.79
CA SER A 190 -15.31 -14.72 0.49
C SER A 190 -16.15 -15.68 1.33
N ASP A 191 -16.13 -16.96 1.00
CA ASP A 191 -16.82 -18.01 1.79
C ASP A 191 -16.26 -18.06 3.23
N LEU A 192 -14.94 -17.90 3.38
CA LEU A 192 -14.31 -17.81 4.71
C LEU A 192 -14.76 -16.56 5.47
N GLY A 193 -14.94 -15.44 4.76
CA GLY A 193 -15.52 -14.22 5.33
C GLY A 193 -16.96 -14.43 5.81
N VAL A 194 -17.78 -15.15 5.06
CA VAL A 194 -19.15 -15.53 5.48
C VAL A 194 -19.12 -16.41 6.72
N GLU A 195 -18.25 -17.43 6.75
CA GLU A 195 -18.08 -18.32 7.92
C GLU A 195 -17.71 -17.52 9.16
N LEU A 196 -16.68 -16.69 9.10
CA LEU A 196 -16.21 -15.88 10.23
C LEU A 196 -17.27 -14.90 10.75
N LEU A 197 -18.01 -14.23 9.85
CA LEU A 197 -19.08 -13.31 10.26
C LEU A 197 -20.26 -14.04 10.87
N SER A 198 -20.51 -15.31 10.52
CA SER A 198 -21.61 -16.10 11.12
C SER A 198 -21.38 -16.46 12.60
N GLU A 199 -20.14 -16.30 13.12
CA GLU A 199 -19.78 -16.50 14.52
C GLU A 199 -19.99 -15.23 15.38
N LEU A 200 -20.29 -14.11 14.74
CA LEU A 200 -20.46 -12.80 15.38
C LEU A 200 -21.93 -12.50 15.61
N ASP A 201 -22.20 -11.62 16.58
CA ASP A 201 -23.55 -11.13 16.85
C ASP A 201 -23.89 -9.95 15.94
N LEU A 202 -24.29 -10.28 14.70
CA LEU A 202 -24.55 -9.32 13.63
C LEU A 202 -26.00 -9.40 13.17
N GLU A 203 -26.58 -8.24 12.87
CA GLU A 203 -27.90 -8.11 12.25
C GLU A 203 -27.78 -7.59 10.82
N PRO A 204 -28.74 -7.91 9.92
CA PRO A 204 -28.82 -7.24 8.63
C PRO A 204 -28.87 -5.72 8.81
N ALA A 205 -28.05 -4.97 8.06
CA ALA A 205 -28.02 -3.53 8.19
C ALA A 205 -29.36 -2.90 7.76
N THR A 206 -29.92 -2.05 8.62
CA THR A 206 -31.16 -1.32 8.33
C THR A 206 -30.92 -0.25 7.26
N ASP A 207 -32.01 0.24 6.63
CA ASP A 207 -31.95 1.33 5.63
C ASP A 207 -31.30 2.61 6.22
N GLU A 208 -31.49 2.87 7.51
CA GLU A 208 -30.85 4.00 8.17
C GLU A 208 -29.33 3.81 8.27
N VAL A 209 -28.87 2.62 8.67
CA VAL A 209 -27.45 2.27 8.74
C VAL A 209 -26.81 2.32 7.36
N LEU A 210 -27.48 1.77 6.36
CA LEU A 210 -27.02 1.81 4.95
C LEU A 210 -26.88 3.24 4.45
N ARG A 211 -27.81 4.12 4.73
CA ARG A 211 -27.69 5.56 4.38
C ARG A 211 -26.46 6.18 5.03
N LYS A 212 -26.26 6.00 6.34
CA LYS A 212 -25.08 6.52 7.06
C LYS A 212 -23.78 5.99 6.44
N TYR A 213 -23.74 4.69 6.12
CA TYR A 213 -22.62 4.01 5.50
C TYR A 213 -22.25 4.62 4.15
N TYR A 214 -23.22 4.70 3.23
CA TYR A 214 -22.96 5.26 1.89
C TYR A 214 -22.63 6.74 1.92
N ASP A 215 -23.27 7.52 2.80
CA ASP A 215 -22.98 8.95 2.95
C ASP A 215 -21.56 9.18 3.50
N ALA A 216 -21.11 8.36 4.45
CA ALA A 216 -19.74 8.45 4.97
C ALA A 216 -18.70 8.16 3.87
N LEU A 217 -18.88 7.09 3.11
CA LEU A 217 -17.99 6.74 1.99
C LEU A 217 -18.02 7.77 0.85
N LYS A 218 -19.18 8.33 0.55
CA LYS A 218 -19.31 9.41 -0.43
C LYS A 218 -18.53 10.66 -0.01
N ARG A 219 -18.67 11.09 1.26
CA ARG A 219 -17.88 12.21 1.79
C ARG A 219 -16.37 11.94 1.72
N ALA A 220 -15.96 10.75 2.12
CA ALA A 220 -14.56 10.34 2.03
C ALA A 220 -14.04 10.35 0.58
N SER A 221 -14.84 9.87 -0.37
CA SER A 221 -14.49 9.87 -1.79
C SER A 221 -14.27 11.29 -2.34
N LEU A 222 -15.05 12.26 -1.90
CA LEU A 222 -14.88 13.66 -2.32
C LEU A 222 -13.60 14.30 -1.75
N LYS A 223 -13.19 13.90 -0.54
CA LYS A 223 -11.95 14.38 0.09
C LYS A 223 -10.69 13.77 -0.53
N ALA A 224 -10.73 12.51 -0.96
CA ALA A 224 -9.57 11.75 -1.46
C ALA A 224 -9.37 11.92 -2.98
N ARG A 225 -9.30 13.15 -3.47
CA ARG A 225 -9.14 13.46 -4.89
C ARG A 225 -7.80 14.12 -5.21
N ALA A 226 -7.33 13.89 -6.44
CA ALA A 226 -6.20 14.60 -7.03
C ALA A 226 -6.70 15.70 -8.01
N PRO A 227 -5.89 16.73 -8.28
CA PRO A 227 -6.21 17.82 -9.21
C PRO A 227 -5.91 17.45 -10.68
N PHE A 228 -6.09 16.19 -11.07
CA PHE A 228 -5.91 15.68 -12.44
C PHE A 228 -6.89 14.53 -12.71
N GLU A 229 -7.12 14.26 -13.98
CA GLU A 229 -7.95 13.16 -14.47
C GLU A 229 -7.06 12.06 -15.06
N LEU A 230 -7.53 10.80 -15.05
CA LEU A 230 -6.73 9.64 -15.44
C LEU A 230 -6.80 9.31 -16.92
N GLU A 231 -7.90 9.66 -17.61
CA GLU A 231 -8.23 9.18 -18.95
C GLU A 231 -7.11 9.45 -19.97
N ARG A 232 -6.59 10.66 -19.99
CA ARG A 232 -5.52 11.09 -20.92
C ARG A 232 -4.15 11.19 -20.25
N LEU A 233 -4.08 10.91 -18.97
CA LEU A 233 -2.87 11.13 -18.17
C LEU A 233 -1.62 10.43 -18.71
N PRO A 234 -1.67 9.15 -19.15
CA PRO A 234 -0.51 8.48 -19.71
C PRO A 234 0.08 9.22 -20.92
N ASP A 235 -0.78 9.64 -21.86
CA ASP A 235 -0.36 10.33 -23.07
C ASP A 235 0.17 11.73 -22.76
N GLU A 236 -0.53 12.47 -21.89
CA GLU A 236 -0.10 13.82 -21.47
C GLU A 236 1.26 13.79 -20.76
N LEU A 237 1.52 12.80 -19.91
CA LEU A 237 2.82 12.66 -19.26
C LEU A 237 3.93 12.25 -20.23
N GLU A 238 3.64 11.41 -21.21
CA GLU A 238 4.60 11.07 -22.28
C GLU A 238 4.93 12.29 -23.15
N LEU A 239 3.94 13.12 -23.52
CA LEU A 239 4.16 14.41 -24.19
C LEU A 239 4.96 15.38 -23.31
N GLY A 240 4.79 15.27 -21.99
CA GLY A 240 5.48 16.08 -20.98
C GLY A 240 6.91 15.66 -20.64
N LEU A 241 7.52 14.71 -21.35
CA LEU A 241 8.88 14.19 -21.08
C LEU A 241 9.94 15.29 -20.90
N ASN A 242 9.83 16.37 -21.61
CA ASN A 242 10.77 17.49 -21.59
C ASN A 242 10.27 18.68 -20.74
N SER A 243 9.24 18.48 -19.91
CA SER A 243 8.74 19.54 -19.03
C SER A 243 9.82 20.00 -18.04
N PRO A 244 10.03 21.32 -17.89
CA PRO A 244 10.98 21.86 -16.92
C PRO A 244 10.57 21.55 -15.46
N VAL A 245 9.31 21.26 -15.20
CA VAL A 245 8.78 20.91 -13.88
C VAL A 245 9.58 19.79 -13.21
N PHE A 246 10.06 18.80 -13.96
CA PHE A 246 10.87 17.71 -13.40
C PHE A 246 12.21 18.20 -12.85
N LYS A 247 12.82 19.23 -13.47
CA LYS A 247 14.08 19.84 -12.99
C LYS A 247 13.82 20.68 -11.76
N GLU A 248 12.77 21.52 -11.78
CA GLU A 248 12.37 22.39 -10.68
C GLU A 248 12.07 21.57 -9.40
N VAL A 249 11.36 20.45 -9.52
CA VAL A 249 11.11 19.56 -8.40
C VAL A 249 12.39 18.86 -7.91
N ALA A 250 13.27 18.47 -8.82
CA ALA A 250 14.52 17.80 -8.48
C ALA A 250 15.51 18.70 -7.70
N GLU A 251 15.43 20.03 -7.85
CA GLU A 251 16.22 20.99 -7.07
C GLU A 251 15.95 20.89 -5.56
N ARG A 252 14.73 20.48 -5.17
CA ARG A 252 14.34 20.28 -3.77
C ARG A 252 14.49 18.81 -3.31
N CYS A 253 14.66 17.87 -4.24
CA CYS A 253 14.69 16.44 -3.94
C CYS A 253 16.06 16.01 -3.39
N PHE A 254 16.08 15.31 -2.25
CA PHE A 254 17.32 14.77 -1.68
C PHE A 254 17.80 13.47 -2.36
N GLY A 255 17.04 12.87 -3.26
CA GLY A 255 17.38 11.58 -3.86
C GLY A 255 17.39 10.41 -2.88
N CYS A 256 16.75 10.53 -1.72
CA CYS A 256 16.82 9.57 -0.60
C CYS A 256 16.08 8.26 -0.83
N ALA A 257 15.37 8.09 -1.95
CA ALA A 257 14.53 6.93 -2.28
C ALA A 257 13.39 6.62 -1.28
N GLY A 258 13.14 7.46 -0.28
CA GLY A 258 12.05 7.25 0.70
C GLY A 258 10.70 7.01 0.05
N CYS A 259 10.39 7.74 -1.04
CA CYS A 259 9.17 7.56 -1.83
C CYS A 259 9.04 6.19 -2.50
N ASN A 260 10.15 5.49 -2.82
CA ASN A 260 10.15 4.11 -3.28
C ASN A 260 9.91 3.13 -2.11
N MET A 261 10.54 3.38 -0.97
CA MET A 261 10.50 2.47 0.18
C MET A 261 9.11 2.41 0.82
N VAL A 262 8.44 3.56 0.98
CA VAL A 262 7.07 3.63 1.53
C VAL A 262 5.98 3.27 0.50
N CYS A 263 6.32 3.20 -0.78
CA CYS A 263 5.33 2.91 -1.81
C CYS A 263 4.91 1.43 -1.80
N PRO A 264 3.61 1.14 -1.72
CA PRO A 264 3.11 -0.23 -1.67
C PRO A 264 3.25 -0.98 -3.01
N THR A 265 3.46 -0.25 -4.12
CA THR A 265 3.53 -0.82 -5.47
C THR A 265 4.93 -0.74 -6.11
N CYS A 266 5.93 -0.15 -5.45
CA CYS A 266 7.31 -0.22 -5.93
C CYS A 266 7.89 -1.61 -5.66
N PHE A 267 8.35 -2.29 -6.71
CA PHE A 267 8.81 -3.69 -6.66
C PHE A 267 10.26 -3.87 -7.10
N CYS A 268 10.99 -2.79 -7.37
CA CYS A 268 12.41 -2.86 -7.74
C CYS A 268 13.23 -3.53 -6.63
N PHE A 269 14.19 -4.34 -7.01
CA PHE A 269 15.09 -5.04 -6.11
C PHE A 269 16.48 -5.16 -6.73
N ASP A 270 17.45 -5.44 -5.88
CA ASP A 270 18.77 -5.91 -6.25
C ASP A 270 19.03 -7.28 -5.62
N VAL A 271 19.98 -8.02 -6.17
CA VAL A 271 20.46 -9.29 -5.65
C VAL A 271 21.93 -9.15 -5.34
N ILE A 272 22.27 -9.30 -4.07
CA ILE A 272 23.64 -9.15 -3.59
C ILE A 272 24.13 -10.41 -2.89
N ASP A 273 25.44 -10.64 -2.95
CA ASP A 273 26.10 -11.71 -2.20
C ASP A 273 26.78 -11.10 -0.97
N GLU A 274 26.37 -11.55 0.22
CA GLU A 274 26.96 -11.17 1.50
C GLU A 274 27.97 -12.26 1.91
N PRO A 275 29.28 -11.97 1.87
CA PRO A 275 30.29 -12.98 2.24
C PRO A 275 30.24 -13.29 3.74
N GLU A 276 30.48 -14.56 4.10
CA GLU A 276 30.54 -15.03 5.48
C GLU A 276 32.01 -15.18 5.92
N LEU A 277 32.28 -14.91 7.20
CA LEU A 277 33.66 -14.94 7.77
C LEU A 277 34.31 -16.32 7.69
N GLU A 278 33.50 -17.40 7.78
CA GLU A 278 33.97 -18.79 7.71
C GLU A 278 34.08 -19.32 6.27
N GLY A 279 33.89 -18.44 5.29
CA GLY A 279 33.85 -18.77 3.87
C GLY A 279 32.43 -19.07 3.40
N GLY A 280 32.20 -18.93 2.07
CA GLY A 280 30.88 -18.98 1.49
C GLY A 280 30.22 -17.60 1.41
N ALA A 281 28.93 -17.57 1.06
CA ALA A 281 28.14 -16.34 0.95
C ALA A 281 26.64 -16.61 1.08
N VAL A 282 25.89 -15.62 1.53
CA VAL A 282 24.42 -15.62 1.48
C VAL A 282 23.96 -14.73 0.33
N ARG A 283 23.22 -15.31 -0.61
CA ARG A 283 22.58 -14.51 -1.67
C ARG A 283 21.25 -14.00 -1.19
N VAL A 284 21.10 -12.68 -1.22
CA VAL A 284 19.91 -11.99 -0.72
C VAL A 284 19.31 -11.10 -1.79
N ARG A 285 17.98 -11.04 -1.82
CA ARG A 285 17.23 -10.00 -2.52
C ARG A 285 16.96 -8.87 -1.54
N VAL A 286 17.27 -7.65 -1.94
CA VAL A 286 17.01 -6.43 -1.17
C VAL A 286 16.17 -5.46 -1.99
N TRP A 287 15.31 -4.66 -1.33
CA TRP A 287 14.61 -3.60 -2.06
C TRP A 287 15.59 -2.61 -2.65
N ASP A 288 15.29 -2.18 -3.85
CA ASP A 288 15.96 -1.08 -4.54
C ASP A 288 14.92 -0.12 -5.13
N GLY A 289 15.35 0.90 -5.85
CA GLY A 289 14.45 1.86 -6.46
C GLY A 289 15.13 2.76 -7.47
N CYS A 290 14.32 3.33 -8.36
CA CYS A 290 14.78 4.19 -9.44
C CYS A 290 15.47 5.50 -8.98
N PHE A 291 15.47 5.80 -7.69
CA PHE A 291 16.26 6.88 -7.09
C PHE A 291 17.66 6.46 -6.63
N SER A 292 17.92 5.15 -6.48
CA SER A 292 19.26 4.64 -6.26
C SER A 292 20.17 5.01 -7.42
N TYR A 293 21.40 5.45 -7.13
CA TYR A 293 22.36 5.82 -8.17
C TYR A 293 22.70 4.62 -9.06
N THR A 294 22.89 3.46 -8.44
CA THR A 294 23.26 2.21 -9.09
C THR A 294 22.14 1.58 -9.93
N TYR A 295 20.89 1.98 -9.73
CA TYR A 295 19.72 1.42 -10.45
C TYR A 295 19.85 1.50 -11.99
N ALA A 296 20.48 2.55 -12.51
CA ALA A 296 20.66 2.75 -13.95
C ALA A 296 22.13 2.64 -14.37
N GLU A 297 22.97 2.05 -13.52
CA GLU A 297 24.40 1.85 -13.79
C GLU A 297 24.62 0.53 -14.52
N VAL A 298 25.45 0.58 -15.55
CA VAL A 298 25.90 -0.58 -16.32
C VAL A 298 27.38 -0.41 -16.62
N ALA A 299 28.06 -1.44 -17.15
CA ALA A 299 29.48 -1.40 -17.49
C ALA A 299 29.88 -0.19 -18.36
N GLY A 300 28.97 0.33 -19.21
CA GLY A 300 29.18 1.51 -20.05
C GLY A 300 28.88 2.86 -19.39
N GLY A 301 28.47 2.90 -18.13
CA GLY A 301 28.14 4.11 -17.37
C GLY A 301 26.72 4.13 -16.83
N ASN A 302 26.29 5.25 -16.30
CA ASN A 302 24.96 5.42 -15.70
C ASN A 302 24.04 6.20 -16.65
N PHE A 303 22.91 5.59 -17.06
CA PHE A 303 21.94 6.20 -17.97
C PHE A 303 21.04 7.25 -17.32
N ARG A 304 20.98 7.34 -15.97
CA ARG A 304 20.17 8.30 -15.21
C ARG A 304 20.99 8.96 -14.10
N LYS A 305 22.12 9.62 -14.49
CA LYS A 305 23.00 10.32 -13.55
C LYS A 305 22.26 11.42 -12.79
N ASP A 306 21.44 12.19 -13.54
CA ASP A 306 20.77 13.35 -12.99
C ASP A 306 19.54 12.96 -12.16
N LEU A 307 19.36 13.61 -11.02
CA LEU A 307 18.25 13.36 -10.11
C LEU A 307 16.89 13.67 -10.76
N TRP A 308 16.81 14.72 -11.60
CA TRP A 308 15.59 15.03 -12.35
C TRP A 308 15.19 13.91 -13.33
N ALA A 309 16.15 13.22 -13.93
CA ALA A 309 15.87 12.09 -14.82
C ALA A 309 15.33 10.88 -14.06
N ARG A 310 15.80 10.63 -12.82
CA ARG A 310 15.29 9.59 -11.93
C ARG A 310 13.88 9.93 -11.44
N TYR A 311 13.66 11.19 -11.03
CA TYR A 311 12.34 11.66 -10.61
C TYR A 311 11.31 11.57 -11.74
N ARG A 312 11.66 12.05 -12.95
CA ARG A 312 10.82 11.91 -14.14
C ARG A 312 10.48 10.46 -14.44
N HIS A 313 11.48 9.58 -14.41
CA HIS A 313 11.27 8.14 -14.63
C HIS A 313 10.29 7.58 -13.61
N TRP A 314 10.41 7.92 -12.34
CA TRP A 314 9.52 7.46 -11.28
C TRP A 314 8.06 7.87 -11.52
N VAL A 315 7.82 9.13 -11.92
CA VAL A 315 6.47 9.63 -12.23
C VAL A 315 5.91 8.90 -13.46
N LEU A 316 6.63 8.90 -14.56
CA LEU A 316 6.20 8.28 -15.83
C LEU A 316 6.00 6.78 -15.68
N HIS A 317 6.88 6.09 -14.96
CA HIS A 317 6.73 4.66 -14.70
C HIS A 317 5.37 4.37 -14.05
N LYS A 318 4.98 5.12 -13.02
CA LYS A 318 3.72 4.89 -12.29
C LYS A 318 2.46 5.26 -13.06
N PHE A 319 2.51 6.34 -13.84
CA PHE A 319 1.30 6.93 -14.41
C PHE A 319 1.19 6.81 -15.94
N ALA A 320 2.24 6.34 -16.61
CA ALA A 320 2.22 6.07 -18.05
C ALA A 320 2.69 4.64 -18.35
N TYR A 321 3.93 4.27 -18.02
CA TYR A 321 4.52 3.01 -18.48
C TYR A 321 3.83 1.77 -17.87
N TRP A 322 3.37 1.83 -16.61
CA TRP A 322 2.60 0.74 -16.01
C TRP A 322 1.30 0.46 -16.77
N VAL A 323 0.63 1.52 -17.22
CA VAL A 323 -0.60 1.38 -18.01
C VAL A 323 -0.32 0.64 -19.32
N ARG A 324 0.81 0.97 -19.97
CA ARG A 324 1.26 0.28 -21.20
C ARG A 324 1.65 -1.18 -20.93
N GLN A 325 2.33 -1.43 -19.82
CA GLN A 325 2.91 -2.74 -19.49
C GLN A 325 1.93 -3.70 -18.83
N PHE A 326 1.11 -3.20 -17.89
CA PHE A 326 0.27 -4.04 -17.03
C PHE A 326 -1.23 -3.74 -17.13
N GLY A 327 -1.63 -2.74 -17.92
CA GLY A 327 -3.03 -2.32 -18.06
C GLY A 327 -3.62 -1.62 -16.82
N VAL A 328 -2.77 -1.23 -15.85
CA VAL A 328 -3.16 -0.54 -14.61
C VAL A 328 -2.14 0.53 -14.24
N PHE A 329 -2.55 1.52 -13.46
CA PHE A 329 -1.61 2.47 -12.89
C PHE A 329 -0.74 1.84 -11.81
N GLY A 330 0.56 2.20 -11.77
CA GLY A 330 1.49 1.81 -10.71
C GLY A 330 1.33 2.63 -9.42
N CYS A 331 0.19 3.26 -9.22
CA CYS A 331 -0.14 4.08 -8.06
C CYS A 331 -1.55 3.80 -7.57
N VAL A 332 -1.71 3.70 -6.26
CA VAL A 332 -3.02 3.50 -5.60
C VAL A 332 -3.50 4.75 -4.84
N GLY A 333 -2.88 5.90 -5.04
CA GLY A 333 -3.32 7.16 -4.43
C GLY A 333 -3.26 7.21 -2.90
N CYS A 334 -2.44 6.36 -2.26
CA CYS A 334 -2.37 6.27 -0.80
C CYS A 334 -1.69 7.46 -0.12
N GLY A 335 -0.98 8.33 -0.84
CA GLY A 335 -0.34 9.53 -0.31
C GLY A 335 0.96 9.33 0.48
N ARG A 336 1.39 8.07 0.77
CA ARG A 336 2.61 7.81 1.58
C ARG A 336 3.86 8.53 1.05
N CYS A 337 4.08 8.52 -0.26
CA CYS A 337 5.24 9.17 -0.87
C CYS A 337 5.24 10.70 -0.69
N ILE A 338 4.07 11.31 -0.47
CA ILE A 338 3.90 12.74 -0.19
C ILE A 338 4.14 13.00 1.29
N THR A 339 3.45 12.27 2.17
CA THR A 339 3.53 12.40 3.62
C THR A 339 4.96 12.18 4.14
N TRP A 340 5.66 11.16 3.62
CA TRP A 340 6.99 10.77 4.08
C TRP A 340 8.14 11.36 3.26
N CYS A 341 7.86 12.35 2.39
CA CYS A 341 8.89 13.06 1.68
C CYS A 341 9.56 14.12 2.57
N PRO A 342 10.85 14.02 2.91
CA PRO A 342 11.49 15.00 3.79
C PRO A 342 11.56 16.41 3.19
N ALA A 343 11.44 16.53 1.85
CA ALA A 343 11.39 17.80 1.13
C ALA A 343 9.96 18.33 0.91
N GLY A 344 8.93 17.62 1.42
CA GLY A 344 7.53 18.01 1.24
C GLY A 344 7.05 18.05 -0.21
N ILE A 345 7.64 17.21 -1.09
CA ILE A 345 7.25 17.15 -2.50
C ILE A 345 5.89 16.47 -2.62
N ASP A 346 4.93 17.20 -3.21
CA ASP A 346 3.61 16.65 -3.54
C ASP A 346 3.60 16.17 -5.00
N LEU A 347 3.46 14.86 -5.17
CA LEU A 347 3.37 14.23 -6.48
C LEU A 347 2.16 14.72 -7.29
N ARG A 348 1.06 15.04 -6.63
CA ARG A 348 -0.18 15.51 -7.27
C ARG A 348 0.04 16.86 -7.96
N GLU A 349 0.76 17.77 -7.30
CA GLU A 349 1.14 19.06 -7.86
C GLU A 349 2.11 18.88 -9.04
N THR A 350 3.07 17.98 -8.93
CA THR A 350 3.98 17.70 -10.05
C THR A 350 3.22 17.26 -11.29
N ILE A 351 2.30 16.28 -11.15
CA ILE A 351 1.50 15.77 -12.27
C ILE A 351 0.65 16.88 -12.87
N LYS A 352 -0.08 17.64 -12.04
CA LYS A 352 -0.88 18.78 -12.46
C LYS A 352 -0.05 19.76 -13.30
N ASN A 353 1.10 20.19 -12.78
CA ASN A 353 1.94 21.19 -13.44
C ASN A 353 2.52 20.67 -14.78
N VAL A 354 2.87 19.38 -14.87
CA VAL A 354 3.30 18.77 -16.14
C VAL A 354 2.16 18.76 -17.16
N VAL A 355 0.96 18.37 -16.75
CA VAL A 355 -0.23 18.36 -17.62
C VAL A 355 -0.58 19.78 -18.09
N GLU A 356 -0.57 20.77 -17.21
CA GLU A 356 -0.80 22.18 -17.56
C GLU A 356 0.26 22.70 -18.55
N TRP A 357 1.53 22.34 -18.34
CA TRP A 357 2.61 22.68 -19.26
C TRP A 357 2.40 22.07 -20.66
N VAL A 358 1.97 20.83 -20.77
CA VAL A 358 1.66 20.17 -22.05
C VAL A 358 0.50 20.87 -22.74
N ARG A 359 -0.60 21.11 -22.02
CA ARG A 359 -1.81 21.75 -22.58
C ARG A 359 -1.54 23.20 -23.05
N SER A 360 -0.68 23.95 -22.37
CA SER A 360 -0.30 25.32 -22.74
C SER A 360 0.49 25.39 -24.07
N ARG A 361 1.03 24.25 -24.53
CA ARG A 361 1.81 24.14 -25.79
C ARG A 361 1.03 23.52 -26.94
N GLY A 362 -0.28 23.40 -26.80
CA GLY A 362 -1.15 22.89 -27.86
C GLY A 362 -1.16 21.36 -27.98
N GLY A 363 -0.75 20.66 -26.94
CA GLY A 363 -0.90 19.22 -26.80
C GLY A 363 -2.36 18.87 -26.50
N SER A 364 -3.20 18.78 -27.52
CA SER A 364 -4.61 18.32 -27.44
C SER A 364 -4.73 16.87 -27.87
#